data_265525fbe5287c9aa7863ce5103046bd
#
_entry.id   265525fbe5287c9aa7863ce5103046bd
#
_cell.length_a   1.000
_cell.length_b   1.000
_cell.length_c   1.000
_cell.angle_alpha   90.00
_cell.angle_beta   90.00
_cell.angle_gamma   90.00
#
_symmetry.space_group_name_H-M   'P 1'
#
loop_
_entity.id
_entity.type
_entity.pdbx_description
1 polymer ?
#
loop_
_entity_poly.entity_id
_entity_poly.type
_entity_poly.pdbx_seq_one_letter_code
_entity_poly.pdbx_strand_id
1 'polypeptide(L)'
;ARYALARSSSNSQVDIDLAQLSKKTNDNPVFYVQYAHARTQQVAVNAKSMQVDHSVFEPGLLVDPTEADLLAKLSEFPRLAVQAAQFREPHRIARYIEEVAGSYHRWYDNCRVIPQSGNPVEPIHNTRLWLNDAAGIVLRNGLGLLGVSAPERM
;
A
#
# COMPACT_ATOMS: atom_id res chain seq x y z
N ALA A 1 -4.18 13.20 14.12
CA ALA A 1 -3.65 13.05 15.49
C ALA A 1 -3.24 11.59 15.78
N ARG A 2 -4.16 10.62 15.71
CA ARG A 2 -3.92 9.20 16.09
C ARG A 2 -2.71 8.57 15.39
N TYR A 3 -2.59 8.73 14.07
CA TYR A 3 -1.46 8.22 13.29
C TYR A 3 -0.12 8.81 13.75
N ALA A 4 -0.05 10.12 13.95
CA ALA A 4 1.16 10.80 14.38
C ALA A 4 1.65 10.29 15.75
N LEU A 5 0.73 10.07 16.69
CA LEU A 5 1.06 9.51 17.99
C LEU A 5 1.51 8.04 17.89
N ALA A 6 0.80 7.22 17.08
CA ALA A 6 1.14 5.81 16.90
C ALA A 6 2.46 5.59 16.15
N ARG A 7 2.91 6.55 15.32
CA ARG A 7 4.16 6.48 14.55
C ARG A 7 5.42 6.56 15.41
N SER A 8 5.31 7.12 16.58
CA SER A 8 6.43 7.33 17.51
C SER A 8 6.49 6.23 18.56
N SER A 9 7.69 5.83 18.97
CA SER A 9 7.83 4.90 20.09
C SER A 9 7.47 5.61 21.41
N SER A 10 7.03 4.83 22.40
CA SER A 10 6.66 5.35 23.73
C SER A 10 7.80 6.10 24.44
N ASN A 11 9.05 5.81 24.08
CA ASN A 11 10.23 6.38 24.70
C ASN A 11 10.86 7.52 23.89
N SER A 12 10.22 7.93 22.79
CA SER A 12 10.71 9.00 21.92
C SER A 12 10.02 10.31 22.26
N GLN A 13 10.80 11.39 22.35
CA GLN A 13 10.25 12.73 22.36
C GLN A 13 9.65 13.04 20.97
N VAL A 14 8.43 13.54 20.93
CA VAL A 14 7.70 13.78 19.68
C VAL A 14 7.39 15.25 19.55
N ASP A 15 7.96 15.90 18.55
CA ASP A 15 7.51 17.20 18.08
C ASP A 15 6.38 17.02 17.06
N ILE A 16 5.21 17.56 17.37
CA ILE A 16 4.03 17.46 16.51
C ILE A 16 3.83 18.81 15.79
N ASP A 17 4.24 18.88 14.54
CA ASP A 17 3.92 19.98 13.64
C ASP A 17 2.50 19.80 13.07
N LEU A 18 1.54 20.51 13.66
CA LEU A 18 0.13 20.46 13.23
C LEU A 18 -0.05 21.00 11.79
N ALA A 19 0.79 21.95 11.37
CA ALA A 19 0.71 22.50 10.02
C ALA A 19 1.12 21.44 8.98
N GLN A 20 2.17 20.68 9.25
CA GLN A 20 2.61 19.58 8.40
C GLN A 20 1.57 18.43 8.36
N LEU A 21 1.04 18.04 9.52
CA LEU A 21 0.07 16.96 9.64
C LEU A 21 -1.31 17.27 9.02
N SER A 22 -1.61 18.53 8.77
CA SER A 22 -2.84 18.96 8.09
C SER A 22 -2.71 19.05 6.58
N LYS A 23 -1.49 18.98 6.04
CA LYS A 23 -1.25 19.03 4.59
C LYS A 23 -1.73 17.76 3.90
N LYS A 24 -2.32 17.95 2.71
CA LYS A 24 -2.69 16.86 1.79
C LYS A 24 -1.58 16.65 0.75
N THR A 25 -0.37 16.37 1.24
CA THR A 25 0.82 16.18 0.41
C THR A 25 1.59 14.94 0.88
N ASN A 26 2.50 14.45 0.06
CA ASN A 26 3.31 13.28 0.38
C ASN A 26 4.22 13.47 1.60
N ASP A 27 4.46 14.72 2.03
CA ASP A 27 5.21 15.02 3.26
C ASP A 27 4.41 14.66 4.54
N ASN A 28 3.10 14.45 4.40
CA ASN A 28 2.26 13.97 5.49
C ASN A 28 2.19 12.43 5.44
N PRO A 29 2.82 11.71 6.39
CA PRO A 29 2.93 10.25 6.30
C PRO A 29 1.58 9.52 6.24
N VAL A 30 0.56 9.99 6.97
CA VAL A 30 -0.76 9.35 6.90
C VAL A 30 -1.42 9.57 5.55
N PHE A 31 -1.28 10.77 4.99
CA PHE A 31 -1.81 11.08 3.66
C PHE A 31 -1.13 10.20 2.60
N TYR A 32 0.19 10.04 2.68
CA TYR A 32 0.97 9.21 1.77
C TYR A 32 0.47 7.76 1.72
N VAL A 33 0.23 7.15 2.89
CA VAL A 33 -0.30 5.78 2.99
C VAL A 33 -1.74 5.68 2.49
N GLN A 34 -2.59 6.64 2.88
CA GLN A 34 -3.98 6.69 2.43
C GLN A 34 -4.07 6.88 0.91
N TYR A 35 -3.20 7.70 0.34
CA TYR A 35 -3.13 7.90 -1.11
C TYR A 35 -2.70 6.63 -1.84
N ALA A 36 -1.73 5.87 -1.31
CA ALA A 36 -1.38 4.57 -1.86
C ALA A 36 -2.58 3.62 -1.87
N HIS A 37 -3.33 3.53 -0.76
CA HIS A 37 -4.54 2.72 -0.69
C HIS A 37 -5.60 3.17 -1.70
N ALA A 38 -5.93 4.46 -1.75
CA ALA A 38 -6.91 4.99 -2.71
C ALA A 38 -6.50 4.70 -4.16
N ARG A 39 -5.20 4.74 -4.46
CA ARG A 39 -4.66 4.37 -5.79
C ARG A 39 -4.91 2.89 -6.11
N THR A 40 -4.74 1.97 -5.14
CA THR A 40 -5.07 0.55 -5.39
C THR A 40 -6.54 0.37 -5.76
N GLN A 41 -7.44 1.08 -5.09
CA GLN A 41 -8.88 1.02 -5.37
C GLN A 41 -9.21 1.60 -6.76
N GLN A 42 -8.59 2.70 -7.14
CA GLN A 42 -8.77 3.29 -8.46
C GLN A 42 -8.27 2.36 -9.58
N VAL A 43 -7.12 1.69 -9.35
CA VAL A 43 -6.61 0.67 -10.28
C VAL A 43 -7.62 -0.46 -10.45
N ALA A 44 -8.19 -0.98 -9.37
CA ALA A 44 -9.19 -2.05 -9.43
C ALA A 44 -10.45 -1.62 -10.19
N VAL A 45 -10.92 -0.39 -10.00
CA VAL A 45 -12.06 0.18 -10.76
C VAL A 45 -11.73 0.26 -12.26
N ASN A 46 -10.56 0.77 -12.59
CA ASN A 46 -10.13 0.89 -13.98
C ASN A 46 -9.90 -0.49 -14.64
N ALA A 47 -9.33 -1.45 -13.90
CA ALA A 47 -9.15 -2.82 -14.35
C ALA A 47 -10.48 -3.46 -14.78
N LYS A 48 -11.51 -3.29 -13.95
CA LYS A 48 -12.85 -3.78 -14.27
C LYS A 48 -13.40 -3.18 -15.56
N SER A 49 -13.20 -1.89 -15.80
CA SER A 49 -13.66 -1.23 -17.03
C SER A 49 -12.92 -1.70 -18.28
N MET A 50 -11.69 -2.18 -18.13
CA MET A 50 -10.83 -2.71 -19.21
C MET A 50 -10.86 -4.24 -19.30
N GLN A 51 -11.76 -4.91 -18.57
CA GLN A 51 -11.91 -6.36 -18.53
C GLN A 51 -10.63 -7.10 -18.05
N VAL A 52 -9.81 -6.44 -17.27
CA VAL A 52 -8.73 -7.09 -16.51
C VAL A 52 -9.34 -7.65 -15.24
N ASP A 53 -9.20 -8.93 -15.01
CA ASP A 53 -9.81 -9.66 -13.90
C ASP A 53 -8.83 -10.62 -13.21
N HIS A 54 -9.32 -11.45 -12.30
CA HIS A 54 -8.51 -12.42 -11.55
C HIS A 54 -8.55 -13.84 -12.17
N SER A 55 -8.91 -13.98 -13.45
CA SER A 55 -9.03 -15.27 -14.12
C SER A 55 -7.69 -15.99 -14.34
N VAL A 56 -6.59 -15.21 -14.39
CA VAL A 56 -5.24 -15.73 -14.61
C VAL A 56 -4.31 -15.28 -13.47
N PHE A 57 -3.49 -16.22 -13.00
CA PHE A 57 -2.39 -15.95 -12.08
C PHE A 57 -1.14 -16.73 -12.48
N GLU A 58 -0.20 -16.05 -13.09
CA GLU A 58 1.08 -16.60 -13.56
C GLU A 58 2.25 -15.86 -12.88
N PRO A 59 2.66 -16.27 -11.66
CA PRO A 59 3.68 -15.55 -10.91
C PRO A 59 5.03 -15.48 -11.62
N GLY A 60 5.33 -16.40 -12.54
CA GLY A 60 6.53 -16.35 -13.37
C GLY A 60 6.62 -15.16 -14.33
N LEU A 61 5.52 -14.43 -14.55
CA LEU A 61 5.50 -13.20 -15.34
C LEU A 61 5.95 -11.97 -14.54
N LEU A 62 5.99 -12.06 -13.21
CA LEU A 62 6.44 -10.97 -12.33
C LEU A 62 7.97 -10.95 -12.29
N VAL A 63 8.58 -10.34 -13.29
CA VAL A 63 10.05 -10.33 -13.49
C VAL A 63 10.70 -8.97 -13.22
N ASP A 64 9.91 -7.91 -13.02
CA ASP A 64 10.43 -6.60 -12.70
C ASP A 64 10.95 -6.57 -11.26
N PRO A 65 12.12 -5.98 -10.97
CA PRO A 65 12.65 -5.91 -9.61
C PRO A 65 11.70 -5.24 -8.61
N THR A 66 10.88 -4.29 -9.04
CA THR A 66 9.89 -3.63 -8.18
C THR A 66 8.74 -4.55 -7.78
N GLU A 67 8.42 -5.56 -8.59
CA GLU A 67 7.44 -6.61 -8.27
C GLU A 67 7.96 -7.50 -7.14
N ALA A 68 9.23 -7.92 -7.23
CA ALA A 68 9.88 -8.72 -6.19
C ALA A 68 10.00 -7.94 -4.87
N ASP A 69 10.37 -6.65 -4.92
CA ASP A 69 10.44 -5.77 -3.74
C ASP A 69 9.07 -5.63 -3.07
N LEU A 70 8.02 -5.39 -3.84
CA LEU A 70 6.66 -5.25 -3.31
C LEU A 70 6.17 -6.58 -2.70
N LEU A 71 6.37 -7.72 -3.38
CA LEU A 71 6.01 -9.05 -2.86
C LEU A 71 6.71 -9.35 -1.53
N ALA A 72 8.02 -9.09 -1.45
CA ALA A 72 8.79 -9.27 -0.23
C ALA A 72 8.22 -8.42 0.91
N LYS A 73 7.94 -7.14 0.66
CA LYS A 73 7.32 -6.26 1.66
C LYS A 73 5.95 -6.77 2.11
N LEU A 74 5.06 -7.16 1.20
CA LEU A 74 3.74 -7.65 1.55
C LEU A 74 3.79 -8.92 2.40
N SER A 75 4.74 -9.81 2.15
CA SER A 75 4.91 -11.07 2.89
C SER A 75 5.29 -10.89 4.36
N GLU A 76 5.86 -9.74 4.72
CA GLU A 76 6.27 -9.42 6.10
C GLU A 76 5.08 -9.10 7.02
N PHE A 77 3.93 -8.71 6.48
CA PHE A 77 2.82 -8.17 7.26
C PHE A 77 2.37 -9.06 8.43
N PRO A 78 2.13 -10.39 8.26
CA PRO A 78 1.66 -11.21 9.37
C PRO A 78 2.65 -11.26 10.53
N ARG A 79 3.93 -11.45 10.21
CA ARG A 79 5.01 -11.52 11.23
C ARG A 79 5.13 -10.19 11.97
N LEU A 80 5.09 -9.08 11.23
CA LEU A 80 5.24 -7.75 11.81
C LEU A 80 4.05 -7.38 12.68
N ALA A 81 2.83 -7.74 12.29
CA ALA A 81 1.62 -7.53 13.09
C ALA A 81 1.70 -8.27 14.45
N VAL A 82 2.16 -9.55 14.43
CA VAL A 82 2.38 -10.32 15.65
C VAL A 82 3.43 -9.66 16.55
N GLN A 83 4.57 -9.23 15.98
CA GLN A 83 5.62 -8.55 16.75
C GLN A 83 5.14 -7.22 17.35
N ALA A 84 4.43 -6.42 16.57
CA ALA A 84 3.88 -5.14 17.06
C ALA A 84 2.92 -5.34 18.24
N ALA A 85 2.11 -6.41 18.20
CA ALA A 85 1.21 -6.76 19.28
C ALA A 85 1.97 -7.27 20.52
N GLN A 86 2.91 -8.21 20.35
CA GLN A 86 3.70 -8.78 21.43
C GLN A 86 4.51 -7.73 22.21
N PHE A 87 5.12 -6.79 21.49
CA PHE A 87 5.95 -5.75 22.09
C PHE A 87 5.13 -4.49 22.45
N ARG A 88 3.83 -4.43 22.09
CA ARG A 88 2.98 -3.24 22.26
C ARG A 88 3.59 -2.00 21.58
N GLU A 89 4.08 -2.20 20.35
CA GLU A 89 4.80 -1.20 19.57
C GLU A 89 4.06 -0.86 18.28
N PRO A 90 2.96 -0.08 18.33
CA PRO A 90 2.17 0.26 17.15
C PRO A 90 2.97 1.04 16.08
N HIS A 91 4.03 1.73 16.49
CA HIS A 91 4.91 2.44 15.55
C HIS A 91 5.55 1.52 14.49
N ARG A 92 5.69 0.23 14.77
CA ARG A 92 6.16 -0.75 13.77
C ARG A 92 5.19 -0.87 12.62
N ILE A 93 3.88 -0.90 12.90
CA ILE A 93 2.84 -0.94 11.86
C ILE A 93 2.88 0.35 11.04
N ALA A 94 2.97 1.52 11.68
CA ALA A 94 2.99 2.80 10.98
C ALA A 94 4.17 2.90 10.01
N ARG A 95 5.38 2.60 10.45
CA ARG A 95 6.58 2.60 9.59
C ARG A 95 6.48 1.59 8.46
N TYR A 96 6.01 0.40 8.77
CA TYR A 96 5.87 -0.66 7.77
C TYR A 96 4.90 -0.28 6.64
N ILE A 97 3.71 0.25 6.95
CA ILE A 97 2.77 0.66 5.89
C ILE A 97 3.27 1.86 5.08
N GLU A 98 4.13 2.73 5.66
CA GLU A 98 4.84 3.77 4.92
C GLU A 98 5.82 3.14 3.91
N GLU A 99 6.56 2.10 4.31
CA GLU A 99 7.46 1.37 3.41
C GLU A 99 6.70 0.64 2.31
N VAL A 100 5.59 -0.03 2.65
CA VAL A 100 4.70 -0.67 1.66
C VAL A 100 4.16 0.35 0.67
N ALA A 101 3.71 1.52 1.14
CA ALA A 101 3.24 2.60 0.27
C ALA A 101 4.33 3.07 -0.69
N GLY A 102 5.57 3.23 -0.21
CA GLY A 102 6.72 3.60 -1.04
C GLY A 102 7.05 2.55 -2.08
N SER A 103 7.05 1.28 -1.70
CA SER A 103 7.28 0.15 -2.62
C SER A 103 6.17 0.06 -3.67
N TYR A 104 4.91 0.22 -3.26
CA TYR A 104 3.76 0.24 -4.15
C TYR A 104 3.83 1.38 -5.18
N HIS A 105 4.22 2.59 -4.77
CA HIS A 105 4.34 3.72 -5.70
C HIS A 105 5.42 3.46 -6.74
N ARG A 106 6.62 2.97 -6.33
CA ARG A 106 7.68 2.61 -7.27
C ARG A 106 7.24 1.53 -8.26
N TRP A 107 6.57 0.50 -7.77
CA TRP A 107 6.02 -0.55 -8.62
C TRP A 107 5.00 -0.01 -9.61
N TYR A 108 4.05 0.80 -9.15
CA TYR A 108 3.01 1.39 -9.99
C TYR A 108 3.59 2.27 -11.11
N ASP A 109 4.67 2.99 -10.83
CA ASP A 109 5.32 3.86 -11.81
C ASP A 109 6.09 3.06 -12.89
N ASN A 110 6.52 1.84 -12.58
CA ASN A 110 7.28 0.98 -13.49
C ASN A 110 6.45 -0.11 -14.17
N CYS A 111 5.38 -0.59 -13.52
CA CYS A 111 4.61 -1.75 -13.94
C CYS A 111 3.17 -1.37 -14.26
N ARG A 112 2.70 -1.71 -15.45
CA ARG A 112 1.31 -1.47 -15.85
C ARG A 112 0.42 -2.62 -15.41
N VAL A 113 -0.60 -2.32 -14.63
CA VAL A 113 -1.69 -3.26 -14.31
C VAL A 113 -2.74 -3.27 -15.43
N ILE A 114 -2.93 -2.12 -16.08
CA ILE A 114 -3.94 -1.91 -17.12
C ILE A 114 -3.23 -1.72 -18.45
N PRO A 115 -3.65 -2.41 -19.54
CA PRO A 115 -3.06 -2.21 -20.85
C PRO A 115 -3.24 -0.77 -21.34
N GLN A 116 -2.36 -0.33 -22.22
CA GLN A 116 -2.56 0.95 -22.92
C GLN A 116 -3.80 0.86 -23.81
N SER A 117 -4.46 2.00 -24.01
CA SER A 117 -5.63 2.10 -24.87
C SER A 117 -5.36 1.47 -26.24
N GLY A 118 -6.23 0.55 -26.68
CA GLY A 118 -6.12 -0.16 -27.93
C GLY A 118 -5.28 -1.45 -27.88
N ASN A 119 -4.59 -1.74 -26.79
CA ASN A 119 -3.85 -2.99 -26.64
C ASN A 119 -4.73 -4.06 -25.96
N PRO A 120 -4.52 -5.36 -26.31
CA PRO A 120 -5.25 -6.46 -25.67
C PRO A 120 -4.85 -6.61 -24.20
N VAL A 121 -5.73 -7.21 -23.43
CA VAL A 121 -5.41 -7.71 -22.10
C VAL A 121 -4.53 -8.94 -22.22
N GLU A 122 -3.41 -8.96 -21.52
CA GLU A 122 -2.46 -10.06 -21.47
C GLU A 122 -2.41 -10.68 -20.06
N PRO A 123 -1.97 -11.94 -19.89
CA PRO A 123 -1.88 -12.61 -18.59
C PRO A 123 -1.13 -11.83 -17.51
N ILE A 124 -0.14 -11.01 -17.89
CA ILE A 124 0.61 -10.15 -16.96
C ILE A 124 -0.29 -9.11 -16.29
N HIS A 125 -1.28 -8.54 -17.01
CA HIS A 125 -2.19 -7.57 -16.45
C HIS A 125 -3.07 -8.18 -15.36
N ASN A 126 -3.61 -9.39 -15.61
CA ASN A 126 -4.38 -10.16 -14.64
C ASN A 126 -3.52 -10.49 -13.41
N THR A 127 -2.30 -10.97 -13.64
CA THR A 127 -1.36 -11.32 -12.55
C THR A 127 -0.98 -10.11 -11.69
N ARG A 128 -0.74 -8.95 -12.32
CA ARG A 128 -0.46 -7.69 -11.60
C ARG A 128 -1.66 -7.16 -10.83
N LEU A 129 -2.88 -7.45 -11.27
CA LEU A 129 -4.08 -7.08 -10.51
C LEU A 129 -4.14 -7.79 -9.17
N TRP A 130 -3.73 -9.07 -9.08
CA TRP A 130 -3.59 -9.78 -7.81
C TRP A 130 -2.61 -9.08 -6.85
N LEU A 131 -1.46 -8.63 -7.38
CA LEU A 131 -0.46 -7.92 -6.58
C LEU A 131 -0.98 -6.55 -6.11
N ASN A 132 -1.70 -5.82 -6.97
CA ASN A 132 -2.36 -4.57 -6.62
C ASN A 132 -3.33 -4.75 -5.45
N ASP A 133 -4.18 -5.77 -5.52
CA ASP A 133 -5.22 -6.00 -4.51
C ASP A 133 -4.61 -6.48 -3.19
N ALA A 134 -3.56 -7.30 -3.25
CA ALA A 134 -2.79 -7.68 -2.06
C ALA A 134 -2.19 -6.45 -1.35
N ALA A 135 -1.64 -5.50 -2.11
CA ALA A 135 -1.13 -4.24 -1.55
C ALA A 135 -2.26 -3.42 -0.90
N GLY A 136 -3.42 -3.31 -1.56
CA GLY A 136 -4.61 -2.64 -1.02
C GLY A 136 -5.09 -3.25 0.30
N ILE A 137 -5.11 -4.58 0.39
CA ILE A 137 -5.50 -5.32 1.60
C ILE A 137 -4.52 -5.03 2.75
N VAL A 138 -3.22 -5.10 2.50
CA VAL A 138 -2.20 -4.84 3.52
C VAL A 138 -2.26 -3.41 4.03
N LEU A 139 -2.36 -2.42 3.13
CA LEU A 139 -2.47 -1.01 3.50
C LEU A 139 -3.74 -0.74 4.33
N ARG A 140 -4.89 -1.26 3.90
CA ARG A 140 -6.17 -1.14 4.62
C ARG A 140 -6.09 -1.76 6.01
N ASN A 141 -5.54 -2.97 6.12
CA ASN A 141 -5.41 -3.66 7.39
C ASN A 141 -4.45 -2.95 8.34
N GLY A 142 -3.31 -2.47 7.83
CA GLY A 142 -2.36 -1.70 8.61
C GLY A 142 -2.93 -0.37 9.13
N LEU A 143 -3.65 0.38 8.28
CA LEU A 143 -4.38 1.59 8.70
C LEU A 143 -5.44 1.25 9.75
N GLY A 144 -6.19 0.16 9.55
CA GLY A 144 -7.22 -0.31 10.49
C GLY A 144 -6.65 -0.66 11.86
N LEU A 145 -5.49 -1.34 11.94
CA LEU A 145 -4.80 -1.64 13.20
C LEU A 145 -4.41 -0.37 13.98
N LEU A 146 -4.13 0.72 13.27
CA LEU A 146 -3.85 2.03 13.86
C LEU A 146 -5.12 2.84 14.15
N GLY A 147 -6.31 2.30 13.84
CA GLY A 147 -7.58 3.00 13.99
C GLY A 147 -7.71 4.22 13.07
N VAL A 148 -7.13 4.14 11.88
CA VAL A 148 -7.16 5.17 10.84
C VAL A 148 -7.94 4.65 9.64
N SER A 149 -8.75 5.52 9.03
CA SER A 149 -9.54 5.16 7.85
C SER A 149 -8.64 4.90 6.62
N ALA A 150 -9.08 3.95 5.79
CA ALA A 150 -8.51 3.67 4.48
C ALA A 150 -9.50 4.15 3.40
N PRO A 151 -9.40 5.42 2.94
CA PRO A 151 -10.33 5.96 1.96
C PRO A 151 -10.14 5.29 0.60
N GLU A 152 -11.25 5.10 -0.12
CA GLU A 152 -11.22 4.54 -1.48
C GLU A 152 -10.94 5.61 -2.54
N ARG A 153 -11.10 6.88 -2.19
CA ARG A 153 -10.86 8.04 -3.06
C ARG A 153 -10.25 9.18 -2.26
N MET A 154 -9.35 9.89 -2.87
CA MET A 154 -8.70 11.09 -2.32
C MET A 154 -8.58 12.18 -3.40
#